data_bb9655a5b7f2e42404904f9eee89e9b1
#
_entry.id   bb9655a5b7f2e42404904f9eee89e9b1
#
_cell.length_a   1.000
_cell.length_b   1.000
_cell.length_c   1.000
_cell.angle_alpha   90.00
_cell.angle_beta   90.00
_cell.angle_gamma   90.00
#
_symmetry.space_group_name_H-M   'P 1'
#
loop_
_entity.id
_entity.type
_entity.pdbx_description
1 polymer ?
#
loop_
_entity_poly.entity_id
_entity_poly.type
_entity_poly.pdbx_seq_one_letter_code
_entity_poly.pdbx_strand_id
1 'polypeptide(L)'
;MAALLGAALIPAAAAKTAATTNVSITAAGFVSKNISVAAGDTVKWTNGDTKNHQVACAKCKFTSPVLTPTQTYSYTFTTAGKFAITDVLSNIKGTVTVTAPKVSLTIAATPHTIKYLATTAVSGTVSSTNANQKVTLLEQTCGTGKFTNAANTQTATGGTYSMTRTPTMNTAYQAQVGNSTSAHAAVNVVPSLHLAKIGRHKFRVSVKAATSANSFVGKSVLFQRHKSSGRWVTVKSVTLTRAQALGTTTMTTGTFKAKVRRHARVRARLTLTQASPCYISARSNNVKS
;
A
#
# COMPACT_ATOMS: atom_id res chain seq x y z
N MET A 1 -9.75 -33.76 -20.53
CA MET A 1 -10.13 -32.36 -20.70
C MET A 1 -8.95 -31.51 -20.29
N ALA A 2 -8.24 -30.93 -21.24
CA ALA A 2 -7.06 -30.09 -21.01
C ALA A 2 -7.53 -28.64 -20.74
N ALA A 3 -7.18 -28.12 -19.58
CA ALA A 3 -7.44 -26.72 -19.22
C ALA A 3 -6.41 -25.82 -19.92
N LEU A 4 -6.85 -24.99 -20.87
CA LEU A 4 -6.04 -23.90 -21.43
C LEU A 4 -5.83 -22.84 -20.34
N LEU A 5 -4.59 -22.70 -19.85
CA LEU A 5 -4.16 -21.51 -19.12
C LEU A 5 -4.04 -20.36 -20.13
N GLY A 6 -4.99 -19.44 -20.12
CA GLY A 6 -4.89 -18.17 -20.82
C GLY A 6 -3.83 -17.28 -20.15
N ALA A 7 -2.68 -17.11 -20.80
CA ALA A 7 -1.69 -16.12 -20.42
C ALA A 7 -2.27 -14.73 -20.72
N ALA A 8 -2.58 -13.94 -19.70
CA ALA A 8 -2.92 -12.54 -19.84
C ALA A 8 -1.67 -11.77 -20.32
N LEU A 9 -1.71 -11.27 -21.55
CA LEU A 9 -0.72 -10.32 -22.07
C LEU A 9 -0.79 -9.02 -21.22
N ILE A 10 0.20 -8.82 -20.36
CA ILE A 10 0.39 -7.55 -19.67
C ILE A 10 0.91 -6.57 -20.74
N PRO A 11 0.22 -5.44 -21.01
CA PRO A 11 0.74 -4.44 -21.93
C PRO A 11 2.06 -3.91 -21.40
N ALA A 12 3.11 -3.98 -22.23
CA ALA A 12 4.39 -3.35 -21.93
C ALA A 12 4.17 -1.84 -21.75
N ALA A 13 4.56 -1.31 -20.59
CA ALA A 13 4.53 0.14 -20.34
C ALA A 13 5.43 0.80 -21.39
N ALA A 14 4.87 1.70 -22.21
CA ALA A 14 5.62 2.47 -23.18
C ALA A 14 6.73 3.24 -22.45
N ALA A 15 7.97 3.02 -22.84
CA ALA A 15 9.11 3.79 -22.34
C ALA A 15 8.86 5.26 -22.68
N LYS A 16 8.93 6.15 -21.66
CA LYS A 16 8.83 7.60 -21.89
C LYS A 16 9.99 8.01 -22.81
N THR A 17 9.71 8.60 -23.96
CA THR A 17 10.73 9.25 -24.80
C THR A 17 11.34 10.43 -24.02
N ALA A 18 12.67 10.50 -23.99
CA ALA A 18 13.40 11.62 -23.38
C ALA A 18 13.00 12.93 -24.06
N ALA A 19 12.59 13.93 -23.29
CA ALA A 19 12.23 15.23 -23.81
C ALA A 19 13.46 16.17 -23.83
N THR A 20 13.49 17.10 -24.78
CA THR A 20 14.50 18.18 -24.81
C THR A 20 13.85 19.50 -24.46
N THR A 21 14.39 20.17 -23.43
CA THR A 21 14.00 21.52 -23.01
C THR A 21 15.03 22.52 -23.54
N ASN A 22 14.59 23.47 -24.36
CA ASN A 22 15.47 24.51 -24.92
C ASN A 22 15.53 25.72 -24.00
N VAL A 23 16.73 26.24 -23.77
CA VAL A 23 17.02 27.44 -22.99
C VAL A 23 17.89 28.38 -23.82
N SER A 24 17.43 29.59 -24.07
CA SER A 24 18.24 30.62 -24.73
C SER A 24 19.06 31.39 -23.69
N ILE A 25 20.31 31.68 -24.03
CA ILE A 25 21.19 32.59 -23.27
C ILE A 25 21.21 33.92 -24.01
N THR A 26 20.85 35.01 -23.32
CA THR A 26 20.82 36.36 -23.87
C THR A 26 21.69 37.28 -23.00
N ALA A 27 21.90 38.53 -23.44
CA ALA A 27 22.56 39.52 -22.63
C ALA A 27 21.94 39.77 -21.25
N ALA A 28 20.61 39.50 -21.10
CA ALA A 28 19.89 39.54 -19.82
C ALA A 28 19.98 38.28 -18.98
N GLY A 29 20.55 37.19 -19.53
CA GLY A 29 20.72 35.89 -18.88
C GLY A 29 19.96 34.75 -19.52
N PHE A 30 19.79 33.66 -18.76
CA PHE A 30 18.95 32.54 -19.20
C PHE A 30 17.50 32.99 -19.32
N VAL A 31 16.87 32.77 -20.49
CA VAL A 31 15.46 33.17 -20.73
C VAL A 31 14.53 32.50 -19.70
N SER A 32 14.86 31.26 -19.28
CA SER A 32 14.22 30.58 -18.15
C SER A 32 15.27 30.25 -17.10
N LYS A 33 15.38 31.08 -16.06
CA LYS A 33 16.36 30.91 -14.96
C LYS A 33 16.10 29.66 -14.13
N ASN A 34 14.82 29.24 -14.00
CA ASN A 34 14.41 28.07 -13.24
C ASN A 34 13.60 27.17 -14.16
N ILE A 35 14.13 26.01 -14.47
CA ILE A 35 13.47 25.00 -15.31
C ILE A 35 13.26 23.71 -14.53
N SER A 36 12.24 22.96 -14.89
CA SER A 36 11.95 21.64 -14.33
C SER A 36 11.90 20.61 -15.46
N VAL A 37 12.69 19.55 -15.33
CA VAL A 37 12.76 18.43 -16.27
C VAL A 37 12.62 17.11 -15.52
N ALA A 38 12.28 16.01 -16.19
CA ALA A 38 12.33 14.71 -15.56
C ALA A 38 13.72 14.08 -15.73
N ALA A 39 14.10 13.17 -14.84
CA ALA A 39 15.33 12.40 -15.02
C ALA A 39 15.26 11.60 -16.33
N GLY A 40 16.35 11.67 -17.10
CA GLY A 40 16.45 11.18 -18.48
C GLY A 40 16.18 12.24 -19.55
N ASP A 41 15.62 13.40 -19.20
CA ASP A 41 15.41 14.50 -20.14
C ASP A 41 16.71 15.29 -20.38
N THR A 42 16.80 15.94 -21.54
CA THR A 42 17.93 16.76 -21.97
C THR A 42 17.58 18.25 -21.87
N VAL A 43 18.54 19.05 -21.42
CA VAL A 43 18.47 20.53 -21.54
C VAL A 43 19.45 20.94 -22.60
N LYS A 44 18.98 21.74 -23.56
CA LYS A 44 19.79 22.32 -24.65
C LYS A 44 19.86 23.83 -24.47
N TRP A 45 21.05 24.35 -24.19
CA TRP A 45 21.33 25.76 -24.15
C TRP A 45 21.78 26.27 -25.54
N THR A 46 21.23 27.37 -25.98
CA THR A 46 21.60 28.07 -27.23
C THR A 46 22.06 29.49 -26.92
N ASN A 47 23.24 29.83 -27.35
CA ASN A 47 23.68 31.21 -27.26
C ASN A 47 22.88 32.07 -28.26
N GLY A 48 21.95 32.88 -27.76
CA GLY A 48 21.19 33.87 -28.53
C GLY A 48 21.71 35.32 -28.35
N ASP A 49 22.92 35.48 -27.79
CA ASP A 49 23.61 36.75 -27.63
C ASP A 49 24.71 36.92 -28.66
N THR A 50 25.22 38.14 -28.79
CA THR A 50 26.40 38.46 -29.60
C THR A 50 27.73 38.20 -28.90
N LYS A 51 27.71 37.99 -27.56
CA LYS A 51 28.88 37.66 -26.74
C LYS A 51 29.03 36.15 -26.56
N ASN A 52 30.22 35.75 -26.19
CA ASN A 52 30.48 34.34 -25.84
C ASN A 52 29.90 33.98 -24.46
N HIS A 53 29.39 32.76 -24.32
CA HIS A 53 28.87 32.20 -23.09
C HIS A 53 29.48 30.83 -22.81
N GLN A 54 29.48 30.37 -21.54
CA GLN A 54 29.97 29.05 -21.18
C GLN A 54 29.17 28.52 -19.99
N VAL A 55 28.40 27.45 -20.20
CA VAL A 55 27.51 26.87 -19.20
C VAL A 55 28.23 25.84 -18.36
N ALA A 56 28.13 25.95 -17.04
CA ALA A 56 28.72 24.97 -16.10
C ALA A 56 27.73 24.55 -15.03
N CYS A 57 27.91 23.33 -14.53
CA CYS A 57 27.21 22.76 -13.39
C CYS A 57 28.19 21.95 -12.54
N ALA A 58 28.62 22.51 -11.42
CA ALA A 58 29.61 21.86 -10.54
C ALA A 58 29.10 20.52 -10.01
N LYS A 59 27.83 20.46 -9.54
CA LYS A 59 27.21 19.23 -9.04
C LYS A 59 27.01 18.17 -10.12
N CYS A 60 26.81 18.58 -11.38
CA CYS A 60 26.70 17.68 -12.54
C CYS A 60 28.08 17.31 -13.12
N LYS A 61 29.15 17.96 -12.68
CA LYS A 61 30.52 17.76 -13.16
C LYS A 61 30.67 18.02 -14.67
N PHE A 62 29.99 19.05 -15.22
CA PHE A 62 30.22 19.49 -16.59
C PHE A 62 30.52 20.97 -16.68
N THR A 63 31.31 21.33 -17.71
CA THR A 63 31.49 22.67 -18.25
C THR A 63 31.42 22.54 -19.77
N SER A 64 30.56 23.35 -20.42
CA SER A 64 30.44 23.34 -21.88
C SER A 64 31.70 23.90 -22.53
N PRO A 65 31.93 23.64 -23.81
CA PRO A 65 32.79 24.53 -24.62
C PRO A 65 32.32 26.00 -24.54
N VAL A 66 33.19 26.96 -24.92
CA VAL A 66 32.77 28.33 -25.13
C VAL A 66 31.78 28.35 -26.31
N LEU A 67 30.57 28.86 -26.06
CA LEU A 67 29.50 28.97 -27.05
C LEU A 67 29.59 30.36 -27.69
N THR A 68 30.03 30.44 -28.94
CA THR A 68 29.93 31.65 -29.77
C THR A 68 28.45 31.84 -30.18
N PRO A 69 28.07 33.00 -30.75
CA PRO A 69 26.69 33.25 -31.19
C PRO A 69 26.10 32.08 -31.99
N THR A 70 24.87 31.71 -31.71
CA THR A 70 24.09 30.57 -32.29
C THR A 70 24.52 29.17 -31.90
N GLN A 71 25.69 29.01 -31.27
CA GLN A 71 26.14 27.67 -30.83
C GLN A 71 25.32 27.10 -29.66
N THR A 72 25.29 25.79 -29.57
CA THR A 72 24.49 25.08 -28.61
C THR A 72 25.30 24.10 -27.80
N TYR A 73 24.82 23.81 -26.56
CA TYR A 73 25.31 22.72 -25.72
C TYR A 73 24.15 21.97 -25.13
N SER A 74 24.24 20.66 -25.05
CA SER A 74 23.18 19.80 -24.51
C SER A 74 23.72 18.92 -23.39
N TYR A 75 22.92 18.74 -22.32
CA TYR A 75 23.25 17.83 -21.23
C TYR A 75 22.00 17.05 -20.79
N THR A 76 22.14 15.73 -20.61
CA THR A 76 21.04 14.85 -20.14
C THR A 76 21.15 14.66 -18.63
N PHE A 77 20.11 15.07 -17.90
CA PHE A 77 20.05 14.93 -16.45
C PHE A 77 19.49 13.57 -16.06
N THR A 78 20.33 12.67 -15.59
CA THR A 78 19.93 11.28 -15.22
C THR A 78 19.51 11.13 -13.76
N THR A 79 19.87 12.05 -12.87
CA THR A 79 19.65 11.97 -11.43
C THR A 79 18.71 13.06 -10.97
N ALA A 80 17.68 12.70 -10.19
CA ALA A 80 16.76 13.69 -9.59
C ALA A 80 17.49 14.59 -8.55
N GLY A 81 17.12 15.87 -8.55
CA GLY A 81 17.72 16.82 -7.62
C GLY A 81 17.62 18.27 -8.12
N LYS A 82 18.15 19.21 -7.34
CA LYS A 82 18.33 20.61 -7.72
C LYS A 82 19.79 20.84 -8.12
N PHE A 83 19.98 21.40 -9.30
CA PHE A 83 21.29 21.68 -9.92
C PHE A 83 21.43 23.16 -10.25
N ALA A 84 22.41 23.80 -9.61
CA ALA A 84 22.77 25.18 -9.96
C ALA A 84 23.54 25.17 -11.28
N ILE A 85 23.10 26.01 -12.21
CA ILE A 85 23.74 26.24 -13.50
C ILE A 85 24.31 27.65 -13.49
N THR A 86 25.52 27.82 -13.99
CA THR A 86 26.20 29.11 -14.08
C THR A 86 26.75 29.31 -15.47
N ASP A 87 26.53 30.47 -16.06
CA ASP A 87 27.33 30.91 -17.17
C ASP A 87 28.62 31.56 -16.59
N VAL A 88 29.74 30.90 -16.76
CA VAL A 88 31.01 31.30 -16.10
C VAL A 88 31.63 32.55 -16.68
N LEU A 89 31.27 32.93 -17.91
CA LEU A 89 31.83 34.15 -18.56
C LEU A 89 31.07 35.42 -18.17
N SER A 90 29.77 35.31 -17.82
CA SER A 90 28.93 36.45 -17.46
C SER A 90 28.39 36.39 -16.01
N ASN A 91 28.73 35.31 -15.25
CA ASN A 91 28.27 35.04 -13.89
C ASN A 91 26.74 34.99 -13.74
N ILE A 92 26.04 34.67 -14.84
CA ILE A 92 24.59 34.46 -14.84
C ILE A 92 24.29 33.12 -14.18
N LYS A 93 23.26 33.08 -13.29
CA LYS A 93 22.87 31.90 -12.53
C LYS A 93 21.47 31.43 -12.89
N GLY A 94 21.28 30.12 -12.93
CA GLY A 94 20.00 29.45 -13.12
C GLY A 94 19.91 28.18 -12.32
N THR A 95 18.77 27.52 -12.35
CA THR A 95 18.53 26.26 -11.65
C THR A 95 17.78 25.29 -12.55
N VAL A 96 18.28 24.06 -12.64
CA VAL A 96 17.57 22.92 -13.21
C VAL A 96 17.06 22.05 -12.06
N THR A 97 15.75 21.91 -11.92
CA THR A 97 15.13 20.96 -11.00
C THR A 97 14.79 19.70 -11.77
N VAL A 98 15.45 18.60 -11.43
CA VAL A 98 15.23 17.28 -12.06
C VAL A 98 14.29 16.48 -11.16
N THR A 99 13.12 16.13 -11.66
CA THR A 99 12.15 15.30 -10.96
C THR A 99 12.42 13.82 -11.23
N ALA A 100 12.20 12.97 -10.22
CA ALA A 100 12.29 11.52 -10.42
C ALA A 100 11.24 11.08 -11.46
N PRO A 101 11.53 10.05 -12.28
CA PRO A 101 10.55 9.50 -13.20
C PRO A 101 9.31 9.05 -12.43
N LYS A 102 8.13 9.40 -12.93
CA LYS A 102 6.88 8.80 -12.43
C LYS A 102 6.84 7.35 -12.88
N VAL A 103 6.75 6.45 -11.91
CA VAL A 103 6.56 5.02 -12.16
C VAL A 103 5.13 4.64 -11.81
N SER A 104 4.52 3.71 -12.54
CA SER A 104 3.29 3.07 -12.13
C SER A 104 3.59 1.88 -11.22
N LEU A 105 2.74 1.69 -10.21
CA LEU A 105 2.86 0.60 -9.25
C LEU A 105 1.56 -0.19 -9.23
N THR A 106 1.69 -1.52 -9.21
CA THR A 106 0.58 -2.42 -8.86
C THR A 106 0.74 -2.87 -7.42
N ILE A 107 -0.37 -3.27 -6.79
CA ILE A 107 -0.38 -3.88 -5.46
C ILE A 107 -1.53 -4.86 -5.35
N ALA A 108 -1.29 -5.99 -4.70
CA ALA A 108 -2.29 -6.98 -4.34
C ALA A 108 -1.95 -7.58 -2.97
N ALA A 109 -2.97 -8.07 -2.27
CA ALA A 109 -2.81 -8.83 -1.03
C ALA A 109 -3.41 -10.23 -1.22
N THR A 110 -2.63 -11.27 -0.96
CA THR A 110 -3.07 -12.66 -1.15
C THR A 110 -2.68 -13.52 0.06
N PRO A 111 -3.67 -14.10 0.75
CA PRO A 111 -5.11 -13.90 0.61
C PRO A 111 -5.56 -12.50 1.08
N HIS A 112 -6.60 -11.92 0.46
CA HIS A 112 -7.17 -10.62 0.86
C HIS A 112 -8.12 -10.72 2.08
N THR A 113 -8.46 -11.93 2.50
CA THR A 113 -9.23 -12.21 3.72
C THR A 113 -8.47 -13.24 4.56
N ILE A 114 -8.15 -12.87 5.77
CA ILE A 114 -7.37 -13.68 6.71
C ILE A 114 -8.09 -13.84 8.05
N LYS A 115 -7.74 -14.88 8.78
CA LYS A 115 -8.10 -15.01 10.20
C LYS A 115 -7.22 -14.11 11.05
N TYR A 116 -7.72 -13.66 12.18
CA TYR A 116 -6.93 -12.92 13.17
C TYR A 116 -5.61 -13.62 13.46
N LEU A 117 -4.51 -12.89 13.40
CA LEU A 117 -3.11 -13.34 13.52
C LEU A 117 -2.58 -14.21 12.37
N ALA A 118 -3.33 -14.40 11.30
CA ALA A 118 -2.80 -15.04 10.09
C ALA A 118 -2.06 -14.04 9.21
N THR A 119 -1.24 -14.55 8.31
CA THR A 119 -0.42 -13.75 7.38
C THR A 119 -1.09 -13.58 6.03
N THR A 120 -0.67 -12.54 5.31
CA THR A 120 -0.94 -12.29 3.90
C THR A 120 0.34 -11.85 3.21
N ALA A 121 0.52 -12.18 1.93
CA ALA A 121 1.56 -11.62 1.10
C ALA A 121 1.02 -10.36 0.41
N VAL A 122 1.71 -9.23 0.60
CA VAL A 122 1.45 -7.99 -0.14
C VAL A 122 2.52 -7.87 -1.21
N SER A 123 2.14 -7.90 -2.48
CA SER A 123 3.05 -7.95 -3.62
C SER A 123 2.59 -7.08 -4.77
N GLY A 124 3.47 -6.80 -5.71
CA GLY A 124 3.18 -6.02 -6.89
C GLY A 124 4.38 -5.83 -7.79
N THR A 125 4.25 -4.88 -8.72
CA THR A 125 5.28 -4.53 -9.69
C THR A 125 5.48 -3.03 -9.77
N VAL A 126 6.67 -2.61 -10.15
CA VAL A 126 7.05 -1.24 -10.48
C VAL A 126 7.39 -1.20 -11.97
N SER A 127 6.80 -0.25 -12.71
CA SER A 127 6.94 -0.18 -14.18
C SER A 127 8.35 0.12 -14.67
N SER A 128 9.26 0.56 -13.81
CA SER A 128 10.69 0.73 -14.16
C SER A 128 11.41 -0.59 -14.42
N THR A 129 10.85 -1.73 -13.99
CA THR A 129 11.44 -3.08 -14.08
C THR A 129 12.84 -3.24 -13.43
N ASN A 130 13.39 -2.17 -12.86
CA ASN A 130 14.71 -2.19 -12.24
C ASN A 130 14.72 -3.03 -10.95
N ALA A 131 15.78 -3.80 -10.76
CA ALA A 131 16.09 -4.45 -9.49
C ALA A 131 16.61 -3.42 -8.46
N ASN A 132 16.56 -3.80 -7.17
CA ASN A 132 17.10 -3.03 -6.03
C ASN A 132 16.46 -1.63 -5.85
N GLN A 133 15.31 -1.36 -6.47
CA GLN A 133 14.59 -0.11 -6.25
C GLN A 133 13.82 -0.19 -4.93
N LYS A 134 14.03 0.79 -4.06
CA LYS A 134 13.34 0.86 -2.76
C LYS A 134 11.83 1.03 -2.95
N VAL A 135 11.06 0.11 -2.38
CA VAL A 135 9.59 0.17 -2.26
C VAL A 135 9.23 0.34 -0.80
N THR A 136 8.50 1.39 -0.48
CA THR A 136 7.93 1.63 0.85
C THR A 136 6.49 1.13 0.85
N LEU A 137 6.15 0.23 1.78
CA LEU A 137 4.78 -0.18 2.03
C LEU A 137 4.17 0.75 3.08
N LEU A 138 3.10 1.40 2.71
CA LEU A 138 2.27 2.19 3.60
C LEU A 138 1.06 1.36 4.03
N GLU A 139 0.63 1.53 5.28
CA GLU A 139 -0.57 0.90 5.81
C GLU A 139 -1.51 1.91 6.46
N GLN A 140 -2.80 1.70 6.26
CA GLN A 140 -3.89 2.38 6.96
C GLN A 140 -4.70 1.31 7.68
N THR A 141 -4.41 1.15 8.97
CA THR A 141 -5.16 0.24 9.85
C THR A 141 -6.50 0.87 10.22
N CYS A 142 -7.53 0.05 10.40
CA CYS A 142 -8.84 0.53 10.83
C CYS A 142 -8.74 1.48 12.02
N GLY A 143 -9.40 2.65 11.91
CA GLY A 143 -9.43 3.69 12.94
C GLY A 143 -8.31 4.73 12.85
N THR A 144 -7.26 4.56 12.03
CA THR A 144 -6.15 5.52 11.98
C THR A 144 -6.39 6.70 11.03
N GLY A 145 -7.28 6.54 10.04
CA GLY A 145 -7.65 7.60 9.08
C GLY A 145 -6.55 8.03 8.09
N LYS A 146 -5.30 7.58 8.25
CA LYS A 146 -4.16 7.95 7.42
C LYS A 146 -3.22 6.78 7.16
N PHE A 147 -2.51 6.83 6.03
CA PHE A 147 -1.42 5.91 5.72
C PHE A 147 -0.15 6.27 6.48
N THR A 148 0.51 5.26 7.05
CA THR A 148 1.80 5.36 7.73
C THR A 148 2.77 4.34 7.17
N ASN A 149 4.07 4.57 7.31
CA ASN A 149 5.09 3.61 6.86
C ASN A 149 4.99 2.32 7.70
N ALA A 150 4.81 1.19 7.00
CA ALA A 150 4.69 -0.14 7.60
C ALA A 150 5.93 -0.99 7.42
N ALA A 151 6.60 -0.89 6.26
CA ALA A 151 7.78 -1.67 5.92
C ALA A 151 8.47 -1.10 4.66
N ASN A 152 9.70 -1.54 4.44
CA ASN A 152 10.44 -1.28 3.21
C ASN A 152 10.93 -2.61 2.62
N THR A 153 11.00 -2.68 1.31
CA THR A 153 11.65 -3.76 0.55
C THR A 153 12.33 -3.19 -0.68
N GLN A 154 12.97 -4.05 -1.44
CA GLN A 154 13.53 -3.72 -2.75
C GLN A 154 12.87 -4.56 -3.82
N THR A 155 12.82 -4.04 -5.04
CA THR A 155 12.38 -4.80 -6.20
C THR A 155 13.42 -5.85 -6.58
N ALA A 156 12.94 -7.00 -7.03
CA ALA A 156 13.72 -7.99 -7.76
C ALA A 156 13.82 -7.60 -9.25
N THR A 157 14.57 -8.36 -10.03
CA THR A 157 14.61 -8.25 -11.49
C THR A 157 13.18 -8.31 -12.08
N GLY A 158 12.89 -7.43 -13.03
CA GLY A 158 11.55 -7.27 -13.57
C GLY A 158 10.63 -6.36 -12.73
N GLY A 159 11.20 -5.67 -11.72
CA GLY A 159 10.49 -4.68 -10.90
C GLY A 159 9.48 -5.28 -9.91
N THR A 160 9.51 -6.58 -9.65
CA THR A 160 8.60 -7.25 -8.72
C THR A 160 8.98 -7.00 -7.26
N TYR A 161 8.00 -6.94 -6.35
CA TYR A 161 8.25 -6.88 -4.91
C TYR A 161 7.22 -7.71 -4.14
N SER A 162 7.60 -8.18 -2.95
CA SER A 162 6.70 -8.90 -2.05
C SER A 162 7.12 -8.72 -0.60
N MET A 163 6.13 -8.64 0.29
CA MET A 163 6.31 -8.55 1.75
C MET A 163 5.23 -9.34 2.46
N THR A 164 5.59 -10.10 3.49
CA THR A 164 4.62 -10.77 4.36
C THR A 164 4.15 -9.81 5.45
N ARG A 165 2.82 -9.73 5.66
CA ARG A 165 2.18 -8.90 6.68
C ARG A 165 1.22 -9.72 7.52
N THR A 166 1.02 -9.30 8.78
CA THR A 166 0.10 -9.93 9.75
C THR A 166 -0.84 -8.88 10.32
N PRO A 167 -1.75 -8.30 9.50
CA PRO A 167 -2.66 -7.29 10.01
C PRO A 167 -3.61 -7.88 11.05
N THR A 168 -3.78 -7.17 12.15
CA THR A 168 -4.65 -7.58 13.26
C THR A 168 -6.06 -7.01 13.17
N MET A 169 -6.31 -6.10 12.25
CA MET A 169 -7.60 -5.49 11.90
C MET A 169 -7.68 -5.29 10.38
N ASN A 170 -8.86 -4.96 9.87
CA ASN A 170 -9.01 -4.54 8.47
C ASN A 170 -7.99 -3.43 8.18
N THR A 171 -7.17 -3.65 7.17
CA THR A 171 -6.05 -2.77 6.83
C THR A 171 -6.00 -2.57 5.32
N ALA A 172 -5.83 -1.33 4.88
CA ALA A 172 -5.50 -1.01 3.50
C ALA A 172 -3.99 -0.81 3.37
N TYR A 173 -3.41 -1.34 2.30
CA TYR A 173 -2.01 -1.18 1.95
C TYR A 173 -1.85 -0.36 0.68
N GLN A 174 -0.77 0.40 0.58
CA GLN A 174 -0.38 1.17 -0.59
C GLN A 174 1.14 1.07 -0.76
N ALA A 175 1.62 0.83 -1.96
CA ALA A 175 3.06 0.86 -2.25
C ALA A 175 3.48 2.24 -2.74
N GLN A 176 4.70 2.65 -2.37
CA GLN A 176 5.29 3.93 -2.76
C GLN A 176 6.72 3.74 -3.25
N VAL A 177 7.05 4.39 -4.36
CA VAL A 177 8.41 4.54 -4.91
C VAL A 177 8.62 6.01 -5.26
N GLY A 178 9.54 6.67 -4.58
CA GLY A 178 9.69 8.13 -4.69
C GLY A 178 8.37 8.84 -4.40
N ASN A 179 7.88 9.62 -5.36
CA ASN A 179 6.61 10.35 -5.27
C ASN A 179 5.42 9.61 -5.93
N SER A 180 5.64 8.39 -6.43
CA SER A 180 4.59 7.58 -7.07
C SER A 180 3.99 6.59 -6.07
N THR A 181 2.66 6.46 -6.07
CA THR A 181 1.94 5.52 -5.21
C THR A 181 1.03 4.61 -6.04
N SER A 182 0.80 3.39 -5.54
CA SER A 182 -0.15 2.45 -6.12
C SER A 182 -1.60 2.79 -5.76
N ALA A 183 -2.56 2.08 -6.34
CA ALA A 183 -3.89 1.91 -5.75
C ALA A 183 -3.81 1.24 -4.37
N HIS A 184 -4.96 1.05 -3.70
CA HIS A 184 -5.02 0.39 -2.39
C HIS A 184 -5.30 -1.10 -2.53
N ALA A 185 -4.63 -1.94 -1.72
CA ALA A 185 -4.96 -3.34 -1.52
C ALA A 185 -5.55 -3.52 -0.11
N ALA A 186 -6.82 -3.89 -0.03
CA ALA A 186 -7.50 -4.09 1.25
C ALA A 186 -7.31 -5.53 1.74
N VAL A 187 -7.04 -5.67 3.04
CA VAL A 187 -7.03 -6.96 3.74
C VAL A 187 -8.11 -6.94 4.81
N ASN A 188 -9.03 -7.89 4.72
CA ASN A 188 -10.11 -8.08 5.67
C ASN A 188 -9.72 -9.10 6.72
N VAL A 189 -9.96 -8.80 7.99
CA VAL A 189 -9.62 -9.69 9.11
C VAL A 189 -10.88 -10.26 9.73
N VAL A 190 -10.92 -11.59 9.82
CA VAL A 190 -11.97 -12.36 10.53
C VAL A 190 -11.52 -12.48 11.98
N PRO A 191 -12.24 -11.93 12.97
CA PRO A 191 -11.87 -12.10 14.38
C PRO A 191 -12.00 -13.56 14.80
N SER A 192 -11.21 -13.98 15.78
CA SER A 192 -11.28 -15.36 16.27
C SER A 192 -12.52 -15.53 17.15
N LEU A 193 -13.51 -16.27 16.65
CA LEU A 193 -14.75 -16.57 17.34
C LEU A 193 -14.77 -18.04 17.78
N HIS A 194 -14.96 -18.29 19.06
CA HIS A 194 -15.00 -19.65 19.64
C HIS A 194 -16.24 -19.85 20.46
N LEU A 195 -16.86 -21.03 20.36
CA LEU A 195 -17.97 -21.49 21.17
C LEU A 195 -17.55 -22.70 21.98
N ALA A 196 -17.79 -22.68 23.29
CA ALA A 196 -17.57 -23.79 24.18
C ALA A 196 -18.88 -24.19 24.92
N LYS A 197 -19.14 -25.50 25.10
CA LYS A 197 -20.13 -26.00 26.03
C LYS A 197 -19.45 -26.14 27.41
N ILE A 198 -19.98 -25.47 28.40
CA ILE A 198 -19.38 -25.40 29.75
C ILE A 198 -20.29 -26.06 30.83
N GLY A 199 -21.35 -26.69 30.41
CA GLY A 199 -22.28 -27.42 31.27
C GLY A 199 -23.58 -27.79 30.54
N ARG A 200 -24.50 -28.45 31.25
CA ARG A 200 -25.80 -28.79 30.70
C ARG A 200 -26.56 -27.54 30.31
N HIS A 201 -26.85 -27.39 28.98
CA HIS A 201 -27.49 -26.20 28.39
C HIS A 201 -26.76 -24.90 28.64
N LYS A 202 -25.48 -24.92 29.10
CA LYS A 202 -24.67 -23.76 29.39
C LYS A 202 -23.51 -23.67 28.40
N PHE A 203 -23.36 -22.48 27.80
CA PHE A 203 -22.36 -22.19 26.76
C PHE A 203 -21.60 -20.91 27.07
N ARG A 204 -20.36 -20.85 26.56
CA ARG A 204 -19.55 -19.65 26.55
C ARG A 204 -19.15 -19.35 25.10
N VAL A 205 -19.36 -18.13 24.67
CA VAL A 205 -18.79 -17.61 23.42
C VAL A 205 -17.66 -16.65 23.75
N SER A 206 -16.58 -16.70 22.96
CA SER A 206 -15.46 -15.77 23.09
C SER A 206 -15.05 -15.24 21.73
N VAL A 207 -14.71 -13.94 21.66
CA VAL A 207 -14.16 -13.25 20.49
C VAL A 207 -12.78 -12.74 20.87
N LYS A 208 -11.75 -13.10 20.10
CA LYS A 208 -10.40 -12.52 20.23
C LYS A 208 -10.15 -11.55 19.09
N ALA A 209 -9.63 -10.37 19.42
CA ALA A 209 -9.35 -9.26 18.53
C ALA A 209 -8.17 -8.43 19.04
N ALA A 210 -7.66 -7.47 18.27
CA ALA A 210 -6.59 -6.57 18.71
C ALA A 210 -7.04 -5.70 19.89
N THR A 211 -6.16 -5.46 20.84
CA THR A 211 -6.43 -4.58 22.01
C THR A 211 -6.68 -3.12 21.56
N SER A 212 -6.02 -2.69 20.48
CA SER A 212 -6.22 -1.35 19.87
C SER A 212 -7.58 -1.16 19.21
N ALA A 213 -8.31 -2.28 18.90
CA ALA A 213 -9.70 -2.20 18.49
C ALA A 213 -10.58 -2.03 19.74
N ASN A 214 -11.71 -1.35 19.59
CA ASN A 214 -12.73 -1.33 20.65
C ASN A 214 -13.12 -2.77 21.01
N SER A 215 -13.27 -3.05 22.31
CA SER A 215 -13.70 -4.37 22.76
C SER A 215 -15.08 -4.70 22.19
N PHE A 216 -15.37 -6.00 22.06
CA PHE A 216 -16.70 -6.46 21.64
C PHE A 216 -17.74 -6.47 22.77
N VAL A 217 -17.46 -5.82 23.92
CA VAL A 217 -18.45 -5.66 25.00
C VAL A 217 -19.67 -4.89 24.47
N GLY A 218 -20.86 -5.36 24.79
CA GLY A 218 -22.13 -4.83 24.28
C GLY A 218 -22.51 -5.31 22.89
N LYS A 219 -21.59 -5.90 22.11
CA LYS A 219 -21.92 -6.51 20.82
C LYS A 219 -22.62 -7.83 20.98
N SER A 220 -23.43 -8.22 20.00
CA SER A 220 -24.23 -9.44 20.02
C SER A 220 -23.69 -10.50 19.06
N VAL A 221 -23.74 -11.75 19.50
CA VAL A 221 -23.40 -12.92 18.70
C VAL A 221 -24.64 -13.82 18.58
N LEU A 222 -24.93 -14.31 17.39
CA LEU A 222 -26.04 -15.20 17.14
C LEU A 222 -25.65 -16.63 17.48
N PHE A 223 -26.30 -17.25 18.45
CA PHE A 223 -26.21 -18.69 18.73
C PHE A 223 -27.15 -19.43 17.79
N GLN A 224 -26.62 -20.34 16.98
CA GLN A 224 -27.33 -21.01 15.90
C GLN A 224 -27.31 -22.53 16.10
N ARG A 225 -28.39 -23.17 15.69
CA ARG A 225 -28.53 -24.64 15.61
C ARG A 225 -28.64 -25.08 14.16
N HIS A 226 -28.01 -26.18 13.83
CA HIS A 226 -28.13 -26.84 12.54
C HIS A 226 -29.40 -27.72 12.52
N LYS A 227 -30.25 -27.53 11.51
CA LYS A 227 -31.44 -28.36 11.28
C LYS A 227 -31.09 -29.56 10.39
N SER A 228 -31.94 -30.60 10.39
CA SER A 228 -31.86 -31.73 9.47
C SER A 228 -31.91 -31.34 8.00
N SER A 229 -32.61 -30.24 7.69
CA SER A 229 -32.65 -29.63 6.36
C SER A 229 -31.35 -28.96 5.90
N GLY A 230 -30.24 -29.09 6.63
CA GLY A 230 -28.95 -28.45 6.29
C GLY A 230 -28.85 -26.96 6.68
N ARG A 231 -29.93 -26.32 7.12
CA ARG A 231 -29.99 -24.89 7.43
C ARG A 231 -29.58 -24.62 8.87
N TRP A 232 -28.91 -23.48 9.05
CA TRP A 232 -28.62 -22.91 10.38
C TRP A 232 -29.72 -21.93 10.78
N VAL A 233 -30.29 -22.12 11.96
CA VAL A 233 -31.32 -21.22 12.51
C VAL A 233 -30.81 -20.59 13.80
N THR A 234 -31.08 -19.31 13.99
CA THR A 234 -30.76 -18.57 15.21
C THR A 234 -31.70 -19.03 16.32
N VAL A 235 -31.11 -19.46 17.43
CA VAL A 235 -31.83 -19.87 18.65
C VAL A 235 -31.85 -18.75 19.68
N LYS A 236 -30.74 -17.97 19.74
CA LYS A 236 -30.58 -16.90 20.72
C LYS A 236 -29.59 -15.84 20.21
N SER A 237 -29.85 -14.58 20.53
CA SER A 237 -28.83 -13.51 20.48
C SER A 237 -28.15 -13.42 21.85
N VAL A 238 -26.83 -13.34 21.85
CA VAL A 238 -26.00 -13.39 23.06
C VAL A 238 -25.13 -12.16 23.11
N THR A 239 -25.34 -11.29 24.10
CA THR A 239 -24.49 -10.13 24.32
C THR A 239 -23.18 -10.55 24.98
N LEU A 240 -22.07 -10.01 24.49
CA LEU A 240 -20.75 -10.13 25.08
C LEU A 240 -20.60 -9.14 26.22
N THR A 241 -20.27 -9.62 27.42
CA THR A 241 -20.38 -8.80 28.64
C THR A 241 -19.06 -8.56 29.36
N ARG A 242 -18.00 -9.35 29.06
CA ARG A 242 -16.71 -9.26 29.77
C ARG A 242 -15.57 -9.16 28.75
N ALA A 243 -14.65 -8.22 28.95
CA ALA A 243 -13.41 -8.14 28.21
C ALA A 243 -12.23 -8.41 29.14
N GLN A 244 -11.23 -9.09 28.62
CA GLN A 244 -9.95 -9.37 29.26
C GLN A 244 -8.83 -9.06 28.29
N ALA A 245 -7.91 -8.17 28.66
CA ALA A 245 -6.70 -7.93 27.88
C ALA A 245 -5.71 -9.10 28.07
N LEU A 246 -5.12 -9.55 26.98
CA LEU A 246 -4.13 -10.61 26.90
C LEU A 246 -2.97 -10.09 26.01
N GLY A 247 -2.19 -9.17 26.53
CA GLY A 247 -1.16 -8.45 25.77
C GLY A 247 -1.79 -7.59 24.65
N THR A 248 -1.39 -7.83 23.41
CA THR A 248 -1.92 -7.14 22.22
C THR A 248 -3.29 -7.65 21.74
N THR A 249 -3.85 -8.65 22.43
CA THR A 249 -5.16 -9.25 22.13
C THR A 249 -6.13 -8.95 23.25
N THR A 250 -7.37 -8.58 22.91
CA THR A 250 -8.51 -8.54 23.84
C THR A 250 -9.40 -9.74 23.59
N MET A 251 -9.74 -10.50 24.62
CA MET A 251 -10.73 -11.55 24.59
C MET A 251 -12.01 -11.04 25.23
N THR A 252 -13.10 -11.00 24.44
CA THR A 252 -14.43 -10.60 24.92
C THR A 252 -15.31 -11.85 25.02
N THR A 253 -16.02 -12.03 26.13
CA THR A 253 -16.81 -13.24 26.40
C THR A 253 -18.25 -12.96 26.78
N GLY A 254 -19.12 -13.91 26.45
CA GLY A 254 -20.52 -13.97 26.91
C GLY A 254 -20.87 -15.41 27.33
N THR A 255 -21.48 -15.57 28.51
CA THR A 255 -21.94 -16.86 29.02
C THR A 255 -23.47 -16.86 29.03
N PHE A 256 -24.10 -17.95 28.59
CA PHE A 256 -25.53 -18.03 28.45
C PHE A 256 -26.06 -19.45 28.60
N LYS A 257 -27.36 -19.57 28.90
CA LYS A 257 -28.11 -20.84 28.86
C LYS A 257 -28.96 -20.90 27.59
N ALA A 258 -29.01 -22.02 26.93
CA ALA A 258 -29.89 -22.31 25.79
C ALA A 258 -30.34 -23.74 25.78
N LYS A 259 -31.66 -23.96 25.82
CA LYS A 259 -32.24 -25.32 25.66
C LYS A 259 -32.22 -25.67 24.17
N VAL A 260 -31.41 -26.65 23.82
CA VAL A 260 -31.34 -27.21 22.46
C VAL A 260 -31.43 -28.74 22.57
N ARG A 261 -31.91 -29.38 21.48
CA ARG A 261 -32.00 -30.83 21.41
C ARG A 261 -30.64 -31.48 21.70
N ARG A 262 -30.58 -32.55 22.48
CA ARG A 262 -29.34 -33.28 22.77
C ARG A 262 -28.63 -33.70 21.48
N HIS A 263 -27.32 -33.60 21.46
CA HIS A 263 -26.43 -33.86 20.30
C HIS A 263 -26.68 -32.95 19.06
N ALA A 264 -27.46 -31.89 19.18
CA ALA A 264 -27.61 -30.94 18.09
C ALA A 264 -26.28 -30.21 17.81
N ARG A 265 -25.92 -30.04 16.53
CA ARG A 265 -24.79 -29.21 16.14
C ARG A 265 -25.16 -27.75 16.33
N VAL A 266 -24.34 -27.03 17.07
CA VAL A 266 -24.50 -25.59 17.34
C VAL A 266 -23.24 -24.84 17.03
N ARG A 267 -23.37 -23.54 16.67
CA ARG A 267 -22.28 -22.62 16.45
C ARG A 267 -22.66 -21.21 16.89
N ALA A 268 -21.66 -20.35 16.99
CA ALA A 268 -21.85 -18.92 17.12
C ALA A 268 -21.54 -18.22 15.78
N ARG A 269 -22.24 -17.13 15.47
CA ARG A 269 -22.01 -16.25 14.32
C ARG A 269 -21.97 -14.81 14.77
N LEU A 270 -20.85 -14.13 14.53
CA LEU A 270 -20.74 -12.68 14.63
C LEU A 270 -21.09 -12.10 13.25
N THR A 271 -22.11 -11.25 13.17
CA THR A 271 -22.55 -10.64 11.92
C THR A 271 -21.58 -9.51 11.51
N LEU A 272 -21.62 -9.11 10.25
CA LEU A 272 -20.83 -7.98 9.76
C LEU A 272 -21.12 -6.71 10.56
N THR A 273 -22.40 -6.38 10.79
CA THR A 273 -22.84 -5.21 11.58
C THR A 273 -22.22 -5.16 12.98
N GLN A 274 -22.06 -6.33 13.62
CA GLN A 274 -21.49 -6.42 14.96
C GLN A 274 -19.93 -6.42 14.95
N ALA A 275 -19.33 -6.81 13.83
CA ALA A 275 -17.87 -6.87 13.65
C ALA A 275 -17.29 -5.55 13.12
N SER A 276 -18.07 -4.79 12.34
CA SER A 276 -17.63 -3.53 11.72
C SER A 276 -17.32 -2.43 12.76
N PRO A 277 -16.42 -1.47 12.39
CA PRO A 277 -15.76 -1.35 11.07
C PRO A 277 -14.48 -2.18 10.92
N CYS A 278 -13.85 -2.60 12.01
CA CYS A 278 -12.48 -3.09 12.00
C CYS A 278 -12.32 -4.58 11.69
N TYR A 279 -13.42 -5.31 11.59
CA TYR A 279 -13.46 -6.74 11.29
C TYR A 279 -14.61 -7.07 10.35
N ILE A 280 -14.52 -8.24 9.70
CA ILE A 280 -15.63 -8.83 8.96
C ILE A 280 -16.32 -9.91 9.79
N SER A 281 -17.45 -10.45 9.29
CA SER A 281 -18.24 -11.47 9.98
C SER A 281 -17.41 -12.74 10.30
N ALA A 282 -17.70 -13.36 11.44
CA ALA A 282 -17.02 -14.58 11.88
C ALA A 282 -18.02 -15.70 12.20
N ARG A 283 -17.53 -16.94 12.10
CA ARG A 283 -18.22 -18.17 12.55
C ARG A 283 -17.30 -18.94 13.49
N SER A 284 -17.88 -19.46 14.56
CA SER A 284 -17.13 -20.30 15.49
C SER A 284 -16.96 -21.74 14.95
N ASN A 285 -16.18 -22.53 15.69
CA ASN A 285 -16.24 -23.97 15.64
C ASN A 285 -17.67 -24.48 15.89
N ASN A 286 -17.96 -25.70 15.45
CA ASN A 286 -19.20 -26.39 15.77
C ASN A 286 -19.03 -27.19 17.08
N VAL A 287 -20.07 -27.15 17.92
CA VAL A 287 -20.14 -27.92 19.19
C VAL A 287 -21.37 -28.79 19.19
N LYS A 288 -21.31 -29.96 19.81
CA LYS A 288 -22.48 -30.80 20.11
C LYS A 288 -23.10 -30.34 21.44
N SER A 289 -24.39 -30.06 21.43
CA SER A 289 -25.14 -29.60 22.62
C SER A 289 -25.29 -30.63 23.72
#